data_2be8623a3dc0aaad4b51a1457bd34729
#
_entry.id   2be8623a3dc0aaad4b51a1457bd34729
#
_cell.length_a   1.000
_cell.length_b   1.000
_cell.length_c   1.000
_cell.angle_alpha   90.00
_cell.angle_beta   90.00
_cell.angle_gamma   90.00
#
_symmetry.space_group_name_H-M   'P 1'
#
loop_
_entity.id
_entity.type
_entity.pdbx_description
1 polymer ?
#
loop_
_entity_poly.entity_id
_entity_poly.type
_entity_poly.pdbx_seq_one_letter_code
_entity_poly.pdbx_strand_id
1 'polypeptide(L)'
;MADSEKIIDLPERSTPEVEPVIGDIRQDWDRVRLGVEAILQANPKLSFRPEDVYAEVVAGHAIYWKAPEGFVVTSIEVDGFTSEKTFYIWLAWSERRGQKNVLKYQDFFKRIAHEVGAVALEVRTTVPCMKALLTETGWYIGEVVYRYRLKDG
;
A
#
# COMPACT_ATOMS: atom_id res chain seq x y z
N MET A 1 -7.58 5.74 -38.37
CA MET A 1 -7.49 5.70 -37.75
C MET A 1 -7.48 5.96 -37.03
N ALA A 2 -7.77 5.97 -37.15
CA ALA A 2 -7.88 5.97 -36.22
C ALA A 2 -7.79 6.25 -35.49
N ASP A 3 -8.07 6.07 -35.66
CA ASP A 3 -8.01 6.10 -34.78
C ASP A 3 -7.91 6.44 -34.00
N SER A 4 -8.16 6.47 -34.30
CA SER A 4 -8.14 6.50 -33.39
C SER A 4 -8.06 6.70 -32.64
N GLU A 5 -8.23 6.54 -32.71
CA GLU A 5 -8.15 6.35 -31.85
C GLU A 5 -7.96 6.45 -31.09
N LYS A 6 -8.21 6.42 -31.46
CA LYS A 6 -8.09 6.20 -30.59
C LYS A 6 -7.60 6.47 -29.79
N ILE A 7 -7.62 6.48 -30.02
CA ILE A 7 -7.21 6.54 -29.16
C ILE A 7 -7.09 6.86 -28.31
N ILE A 8 -7.55 6.84 -28.24
CA ILE A 8 -7.57 7.01 -27.30
C ILE A 8 -7.56 6.81 -26.49
N ASP A 9 -7.89 6.43 -26.43
CA ASP A 9 -7.89 6.11 -25.57
C ASP A 9 -7.28 6.00 -24.87
N LEU A 10 -7.24 5.83 -24.95
CA LEU A 10 -6.47 5.57 -24.28
C LEU A 10 -5.71 6.16 -23.67
N PRO A 11 -5.52 6.55 -23.67
CA PRO A 11 -4.62 7.12 -22.91
C PRO A 11 -4.88 7.45 -21.64
N GLU A 12 -5.63 7.75 -21.35
CA GLU A 12 -5.72 8.04 -20.16
C GLU A 12 -5.71 7.04 -19.34
N ARG A 13 -6.01 6.27 -19.56
CA ARG A 13 -6.09 5.38 -18.75
C ARG A 13 -4.99 4.95 -18.15
N SER A 14 -4.32 4.74 -18.69
CA SER A 14 -3.27 4.05 -18.24
C SER A 14 -2.35 4.83 -17.46
N THR A 15 -2.30 6.04 -17.58
CA THR A 15 -1.32 6.84 -16.90
C THR A 15 -2.00 7.71 -15.89
N PRO A 16 -1.81 7.44 -14.62
CA PRO A 16 -2.31 8.38 -13.64
C PRO A 16 -1.57 9.68 -13.86
N GLU A 17 -2.29 10.74 -13.93
CA GLU A 17 -1.69 12.03 -14.08
C GLU A 17 -0.83 12.41 -12.94
N VAL A 18 -1.16 11.93 -11.74
CA VAL A 18 -0.45 12.30 -10.53
C VAL A 18 -0.01 11.04 -9.82
N GLU A 19 1.29 10.87 -9.71
CA GLU A 19 1.87 9.77 -8.97
C GLU A 19 1.98 10.15 -7.51
N PRO A 20 2.00 9.16 -6.60
CA PRO A 20 2.26 9.44 -5.20
C PRO A 20 3.62 10.11 -5.02
N VAL A 21 3.71 10.99 -4.04
CA VAL A 21 4.96 11.64 -3.69
C VAL A 21 5.21 11.46 -2.21
N ILE A 22 6.49 11.46 -1.83
CA ILE A 22 6.84 11.38 -0.41
C ILE A 22 6.34 12.66 0.25
N GLY A 23 5.53 12.49 1.29
CA GLY A 23 4.95 13.60 2.01
C GLY A 23 5.61 13.81 3.36
N ASP A 24 5.20 14.90 4.02
CA ASP A 24 5.66 15.21 5.37
C ASP A 24 4.54 14.81 6.33
N ILE A 25 4.74 13.72 7.05
CA ILE A 25 3.72 13.19 7.93
C ILE A 25 3.40 14.16 9.08
N ARG A 26 4.38 14.99 9.46
CA ARG A 26 4.12 15.97 10.51
C ARG A 26 3.12 17.03 10.06
N GLN A 27 3.23 17.47 8.82
CA GLN A 27 2.29 18.46 8.28
C GLN A 27 0.94 17.84 8.01
N ASP A 28 0.92 16.59 7.55
CA ASP A 28 -0.31 15.93 7.11
C ASP A 28 -0.92 15.06 8.20
N TRP A 29 -0.45 15.18 9.43
CA TRP A 29 -0.81 14.24 10.49
C TRP A 29 -2.31 14.11 10.72
N ASP A 30 -3.04 15.22 10.69
CA ASP A 30 -4.49 15.14 10.95
C ASP A 30 -5.17 14.24 9.92
N ARG A 31 -4.79 14.38 8.66
CA ARG A 31 -5.36 13.56 7.59
C ARG A 31 -4.90 12.11 7.70
N VAL A 32 -3.62 11.91 7.96
CA VAL A 32 -3.06 10.56 8.07
C VAL A 32 -3.68 9.84 9.26
N ARG A 33 -3.79 10.51 10.41
CA ARG A 33 -4.39 9.90 11.58
C ARG A 33 -5.82 9.46 11.30
N LEU A 34 -6.59 10.32 10.64
CA LEU A 34 -7.97 9.98 10.28
C LEU A 34 -8.04 8.73 9.41
N GLY A 35 -7.16 8.64 8.41
CA GLY A 35 -7.14 7.48 7.53
C GLY A 35 -6.71 6.21 8.24
N VAL A 36 -5.70 6.30 9.12
CA VAL A 36 -5.25 5.14 9.88
C VAL A 36 -6.37 4.68 10.83
N GLU A 37 -7.06 5.62 11.48
CA GLU A 37 -8.18 5.26 12.34
C GLU A 37 -9.27 4.53 11.56
N ALA A 38 -9.55 4.97 10.33
CA ALA A 38 -10.54 4.30 9.50
C ALA A 38 -10.11 2.87 9.16
N ILE A 39 -8.83 2.68 8.84
CA ILE A 39 -8.28 1.35 8.58
C ILE A 39 -8.43 0.44 9.80
N LEU A 40 -8.09 0.97 10.97
CA LEU A 40 -8.16 0.18 12.20
C LEU A 40 -9.58 -0.19 12.57
N GLN A 41 -10.54 0.72 12.34
CA GLN A 41 -11.95 0.41 12.59
C GLN A 41 -12.46 -0.69 11.67
N ALA A 42 -11.99 -0.70 10.42
CA ALA A 42 -12.40 -1.73 9.48
C ALA A 42 -11.69 -3.06 9.70
N ASN A 43 -10.61 -3.05 10.47
CA ASN A 43 -9.78 -4.25 10.69
C ASN A 43 -9.47 -4.40 12.19
N PRO A 44 -10.46 -4.84 12.99
CA PRO A 44 -10.28 -4.85 14.46
C PRO A 44 -9.17 -5.76 14.96
N LYS A 45 -8.66 -6.65 14.11
CA LYS A 45 -7.56 -7.53 14.52
C LYS A 45 -6.20 -6.86 14.48
N LEU A 46 -6.11 -5.69 13.85
CA LEU A 46 -4.86 -4.93 13.86
C LEU A 46 -4.70 -4.28 15.23
N SER A 47 -3.49 -4.29 15.75
CA SER A 47 -3.25 -3.89 17.13
C SER A 47 -2.41 -2.63 17.29
N PHE A 48 -1.86 -2.08 16.21
CA PHE A 48 -1.09 -0.85 16.32
C PHE A 48 -2.01 0.35 16.37
N ARG A 49 -1.44 1.49 16.73
CA ARG A 49 -2.16 2.75 16.85
C ARG A 49 -1.69 3.71 15.76
N PRO A 50 -2.47 4.76 15.46
CA PRO A 50 -2.01 5.77 14.51
C PRO A 50 -0.65 6.35 14.88
N GLU A 51 -0.40 6.57 16.18
CA GLU A 51 0.88 7.10 16.64
C GLU A 51 2.04 6.18 16.32
N ASP A 52 1.81 4.89 16.25
CA ASP A 52 2.85 3.93 15.88
C ASP A 52 3.27 4.13 14.43
N VAL A 53 2.31 4.42 13.56
CA VAL A 53 2.61 4.73 12.15
C VAL A 53 3.45 6.00 12.08
N TYR A 54 3.03 7.04 12.81
CA TYR A 54 3.77 8.29 12.87
C TYR A 54 5.22 8.05 13.29
N ALA A 55 5.39 7.29 14.35
CA ALA A 55 6.73 7.02 14.90
C ALA A 55 7.61 6.28 13.89
N GLU A 56 7.05 5.29 13.18
CA GLU A 56 7.83 4.55 12.19
C GLU A 56 8.26 5.42 11.03
N VAL A 57 7.38 6.31 10.58
CA VAL A 57 7.73 7.20 9.47
C VAL A 57 8.78 8.22 9.91
N VAL A 58 8.60 8.82 11.08
CA VAL A 58 9.55 9.82 11.58
C VAL A 58 10.92 9.19 11.84
N ALA A 59 10.95 7.94 12.30
CA ALA A 59 12.20 7.23 12.54
C ALA A 59 12.90 6.77 11.26
N GLY A 60 12.25 6.89 10.11
CA GLY A 60 12.83 6.46 8.85
C GLY A 60 12.64 4.97 8.55
N HIS A 61 11.83 4.27 9.33
CA HIS A 61 11.57 2.84 9.12
C HIS A 61 10.46 2.62 8.10
N ALA A 62 9.68 3.64 7.81
CA ALA A 62 8.59 3.58 6.83
C ALA A 62 8.54 4.90 6.08
N ILE A 63 7.92 4.86 4.90
CA ILE A 63 7.77 6.04 4.06
C ILE A 63 6.30 6.32 3.88
N TYR A 64 5.91 7.57 4.11
CA TYR A 64 4.57 8.06 3.86
C TYR A 64 4.52 8.67 2.46
N TRP A 65 3.63 8.11 1.61
CA TRP A 65 3.42 8.59 0.24
C TRP A 65 2.05 9.24 0.18
N LYS A 66 2.00 10.50 -0.20
CA LYS A 66 0.72 11.17 -0.32
C LYS A 66 0.24 11.14 -1.77
N ALA A 67 -1.05 11.01 -1.94
CA ALA A 67 -1.72 11.04 -3.22
C ALA A 67 -2.94 11.94 -3.10
N PRO A 68 -3.51 12.39 -4.22
CA PRO A 68 -4.63 13.34 -4.13
C PRO A 68 -5.81 12.83 -3.33
N GLU A 69 -6.11 11.53 -3.46
CA GLU A 69 -7.30 10.97 -2.81
C GLU A 69 -7.00 10.19 -1.54
N GLY A 70 -5.74 10.06 -1.15
CA GLY A 70 -5.42 9.28 0.02
C GLY A 70 -3.93 9.19 0.26
N PHE A 71 -3.48 8.05 0.82
CA PHE A 71 -2.05 7.85 1.07
C PHE A 71 -1.71 6.37 1.10
N VAL A 72 -0.43 6.09 1.02
CA VAL A 72 0.13 4.75 1.17
C VAL A 72 1.33 4.86 2.10
N VAL A 73 1.49 3.88 2.98
CA VAL A 73 2.68 3.79 3.83
C VAL A 73 3.40 2.50 3.49
N THR A 74 4.69 2.60 3.22
CA THR A 74 5.50 1.45 2.78
C THR A 74 6.71 1.31 3.67
N SER A 75 7.28 0.11 3.67
CA SER A 75 8.55 -0.16 4.33
C SER A 75 9.33 -1.20 3.53
N ILE A 76 10.61 -1.33 3.86
CA ILE A 76 11.46 -2.34 3.22
C ILE A 76 11.83 -3.34 4.29
N GLU A 77 11.53 -4.62 4.04
CA GLU A 77 11.90 -5.69 4.93
C GLU A 77 13.06 -6.46 4.33
N VAL A 78 14.05 -6.78 5.16
CA VAL A 78 15.25 -7.48 4.71
C VAL A 78 15.27 -8.86 5.36
N ASP A 79 15.39 -9.89 4.54
CA ASP A 79 15.49 -11.25 5.03
C ASP A 79 16.82 -11.43 5.75
N GLY A 80 16.76 -11.94 6.98
CA GLY A 80 17.96 -12.08 7.80
C GLY A 80 18.93 -13.15 7.32
N PHE A 81 18.50 -14.04 6.44
CA PHE A 81 19.36 -15.11 5.95
C PHE A 81 19.91 -14.82 4.55
N THR A 82 19.09 -14.27 3.67
CA THR A 82 19.47 -14.06 2.28
C THR A 82 19.81 -12.62 1.95
N SER A 83 19.46 -11.68 2.83
CA SER A 83 19.59 -10.25 2.60
C SER A 83 18.70 -9.74 1.48
N GLU A 84 17.78 -10.55 0.98
CA GLU A 84 16.82 -10.09 -0.02
C GLU A 84 15.87 -9.07 0.59
N LYS A 85 15.50 -8.09 -0.21
CA LYS A 85 14.60 -7.02 0.23
C LYS A 85 13.21 -7.27 -0.32
N THR A 86 12.21 -7.03 0.51
CA THR A 86 10.80 -7.03 0.11
C THR A 86 10.25 -5.63 0.32
N PHE A 87 9.57 -5.12 -0.67
CA PHE A 87 8.93 -3.81 -0.58
C PHE A 87 7.50 -4.05 -0.07
N TYR A 88 7.30 -3.72 1.19
CA TYR A 88 6.05 -4.03 1.88
C TYR A 88 5.13 -2.81 1.86
N ILE A 89 3.94 -2.96 1.31
CA ILE A 89 2.91 -1.94 1.36
C ILE A 89 2.12 -2.21 2.64
N TRP A 90 2.39 -1.39 3.64
CA TRP A 90 1.85 -1.61 4.98
C TRP A 90 0.40 -1.13 5.09
N LEU A 91 0.15 0.10 4.66
CA LEU A 91 -1.16 0.72 4.74
C LEU A 91 -1.50 1.43 3.44
N ALA A 92 -2.77 1.40 3.08
CA ALA A 92 -3.27 2.18 1.96
C ALA A 92 -4.68 2.66 2.31
N TRP A 93 -4.91 3.94 2.13
CA TRP A 93 -6.19 4.55 2.47
C TRP A 93 -6.60 5.52 1.37
N SER A 94 -7.91 5.56 1.11
CA SER A 94 -8.48 6.48 0.15
C SER A 94 -9.72 7.12 0.77
N GLU A 95 -9.88 8.42 0.51
CA GLU A 95 -11.06 9.15 0.96
C GLU A 95 -12.32 8.67 0.28
N ARG A 96 -12.18 8.08 -0.90
CA ARG A 96 -13.32 7.58 -1.65
C ARG A 96 -13.46 6.09 -1.46
N ARG A 97 -14.70 5.69 -1.19
CA ARG A 97 -15.00 4.28 -1.10
C ARG A 97 -14.73 3.59 -2.44
N GLY A 98 -14.17 2.42 -2.40
CA GLY A 98 -13.90 1.65 -3.60
C GLY A 98 -12.59 1.97 -4.29
N GLN A 99 -11.88 3.00 -3.87
CA GLN A 99 -10.55 3.25 -4.38
C GLN A 99 -9.58 2.22 -3.81
N LYS A 100 -8.74 1.67 -4.67
CA LYS A 100 -7.76 0.67 -4.26
C LYS A 100 -6.39 1.20 -4.61
N ASN A 101 -5.80 1.99 -3.69
CA ASN A 101 -4.53 2.63 -3.96
C ASN A 101 -3.42 1.65 -4.28
N VAL A 102 -3.46 0.45 -3.68
CA VAL A 102 -2.48 -0.58 -4.00
C VAL A 102 -2.52 -0.91 -5.49
N LEU A 103 -3.72 -1.11 -6.04
CA LEU A 103 -3.86 -1.46 -7.45
C LEU A 103 -3.68 -0.25 -8.36
N LYS A 104 -4.20 0.89 -7.94
CA LYS A 104 -4.12 2.10 -8.75
C LYS A 104 -2.67 2.52 -9.00
N TYR A 105 -1.82 2.38 -7.99
CA TYR A 105 -0.43 2.81 -8.09
C TYR A 105 0.54 1.63 -8.17
N GLN A 106 0.05 0.45 -8.56
CA GLN A 106 0.87 -0.75 -8.59
C GLN A 106 2.12 -0.58 -9.46
N ASP A 107 1.96 0.00 -10.64
CA ASP A 107 3.11 0.16 -11.54
C ASP A 107 4.12 1.13 -10.97
N PHE A 108 3.66 2.18 -10.31
CA PHE A 108 4.54 3.12 -9.64
C PHE A 108 5.37 2.42 -8.57
N PHE A 109 4.71 1.65 -7.69
CA PHE A 109 5.43 0.98 -6.60
C PHE A 109 6.30 -0.16 -7.10
N LYS A 110 5.93 -0.82 -8.20
CA LYS A 110 6.82 -1.80 -8.82
C LYS A 110 8.12 -1.14 -9.25
N ARG A 111 8.03 0.05 -9.84
CA ARG A 111 9.22 0.77 -10.27
C ARG A 111 10.08 1.17 -9.07
N ILE A 112 9.46 1.71 -8.02
CA ILE A 112 10.20 2.09 -6.82
C ILE A 112 10.86 0.87 -6.17
N ALA A 113 10.13 -0.24 -6.07
CA ALA A 113 10.67 -1.46 -5.50
C ALA A 113 11.89 -1.94 -6.29
N HIS A 114 11.82 -1.87 -7.60
CA HIS A 114 12.92 -2.27 -8.46
C HIS A 114 14.13 -1.36 -8.22
N GLU A 115 13.91 -0.06 -8.09
CA GLU A 115 15.00 0.90 -7.87
C GLU A 115 15.72 0.67 -6.56
N VAL A 116 15.02 0.24 -5.52
CA VAL A 116 15.66 -0.03 -4.23
C VAL A 116 16.22 -1.43 -4.12
N GLY A 117 16.12 -2.23 -5.17
CA GLY A 117 16.66 -3.57 -5.19
C GLY A 117 15.80 -4.62 -4.50
N ALA A 118 14.51 -4.35 -4.37
CA ALA A 118 13.62 -5.35 -3.77
C ALA A 118 13.29 -6.44 -4.79
N VAL A 119 13.10 -7.67 -4.29
CA VAL A 119 12.77 -8.80 -5.14
C VAL A 119 11.27 -8.97 -5.31
N ALA A 120 10.47 -8.33 -4.46
CA ALA A 120 9.02 -8.50 -4.51
C ALA A 120 8.32 -7.32 -3.85
N LEU A 121 7.07 -7.10 -4.25
CA LEU A 121 6.11 -6.30 -3.50
C LEU A 121 5.32 -7.25 -2.62
N GLU A 122 4.92 -6.78 -1.45
CA GLU A 122 4.11 -7.59 -0.56
C GLU A 122 3.01 -6.74 0.06
N VAL A 123 1.80 -7.29 0.13
CA VAL A 123 0.71 -6.72 0.95
C VAL A 123 0.19 -7.83 1.84
N ARG A 124 -0.36 -7.45 2.98
CA ARG A 124 -0.97 -8.39 3.92
C ARG A 124 -2.40 -7.94 4.14
N THR A 125 -3.34 -8.82 3.90
CA THR A 125 -4.75 -8.48 4.00
C THR A 125 -5.55 -9.67 4.48
N THR A 126 -6.60 -9.39 5.26
CA THR A 126 -7.58 -10.41 5.65
C THR A 126 -8.88 -10.24 4.88
N VAL A 127 -8.94 -9.29 3.95
CA VAL A 127 -10.16 -8.98 3.21
C VAL A 127 -10.32 -9.99 2.07
N PRO A 128 -11.37 -10.84 2.10
CA PRO A 128 -11.48 -11.93 1.12
C PRO A 128 -11.56 -11.45 -0.33
N CYS A 129 -12.24 -10.35 -0.60
CA CYS A 129 -12.40 -9.90 -1.97
C CYS A 129 -11.08 -9.41 -2.58
N MET A 130 -10.10 -9.09 -1.75
CA MET A 130 -8.80 -8.66 -2.26
C MET A 130 -8.05 -9.80 -2.95
N LYS A 131 -8.30 -11.04 -2.54
CA LYS A 131 -7.62 -12.18 -3.15
C LYS A 131 -7.86 -12.23 -4.65
N ALA A 132 -9.11 -12.12 -5.08
CA ALA A 132 -9.43 -12.16 -6.50
C ALA A 132 -8.83 -10.97 -7.24
N LEU A 133 -8.95 -9.77 -6.68
CA LEU A 133 -8.43 -8.58 -7.34
C LEU A 133 -6.92 -8.65 -7.50
N LEU A 134 -6.22 -9.10 -6.47
CA LEU A 134 -4.77 -9.18 -6.52
C LEU A 134 -4.32 -10.25 -7.50
N THR A 135 -4.92 -11.45 -7.47
CA THR A 135 -4.49 -12.52 -8.37
C THR A 135 -4.76 -12.17 -9.82
N GLU A 136 -5.83 -11.43 -10.11
CA GLU A 136 -6.11 -10.98 -11.47
C GLU A 136 -5.08 -9.99 -11.99
N THR A 137 -4.39 -9.30 -11.09
CA THR A 137 -3.41 -8.30 -11.48
C THR A 137 -1.96 -8.78 -11.30
N GLY A 138 -1.79 -10.10 -11.18
CA GLY A 138 -0.45 -10.70 -11.19
C GLY A 138 0.16 -11.03 -9.85
N TRP A 139 -0.57 -10.82 -8.76
CA TRP A 139 -0.07 -11.16 -7.43
C TRP A 139 -0.33 -12.64 -7.14
N TYR A 140 0.47 -13.21 -6.27
CA TYR A 140 0.29 -14.60 -5.81
C TYR A 140 0.37 -14.64 -4.30
N ILE A 141 -0.17 -15.71 -3.72
CA ILE A 141 -0.14 -15.91 -2.27
C ILE A 141 1.26 -16.38 -1.89
N GLY A 142 1.96 -15.56 -1.08
CA GLY A 142 3.29 -15.90 -0.64
C GLY A 142 3.28 -16.89 0.51
N GLU A 143 2.46 -16.62 1.52
CA GLU A 143 2.32 -17.52 2.65
C GLU A 143 0.97 -17.31 3.29
N VAL A 144 0.54 -18.27 4.08
CA VAL A 144 -0.69 -18.20 4.86
C VAL A 144 -0.31 -18.36 6.32
N VAL A 145 -0.75 -17.43 7.17
CA VAL A 145 -0.45 -17.43 8.58
C VAL A 145 -1.69 -17.89 9.34
N TYR A 146 -1.53 -18.94 10.14
CA TYR A 146 -2.57 -19.40 11.04
C TYR A 146 -2.21 -19.00 12.46
N ARG A 147 -3.19 -18.51 13.22
CA ARG A 147 -2.96 -18.11 14.60
C ARG A 147 -3.92 -18.84 15.52
N TYR A 148 -3.39 -19.26 16.65
CA TYR A 148 -4.18 -19.82 17.71
C TYR A 148 -4.08 -18.86 18.90
N ARG A 149 -5.17 -18.26 19.30
CA ARG A 149 -5.15 -17.28 20.39
C ARG A 149 -4.99 -18.00 21.72
N LEU A 150 -4.01 -17.56 22.49
CA LEU A 150 -3.70 -18.20 23.78
C LEU A 150 -4.44 -17.53 24.95
N LYS A 151 -4.90 -16.30 24.77
CA LYS A 151 -5.60 -15.57 25.81
C LYS A 151 -6.85 -14.96 25.24
N ASP A 152 -7.84 -14.78 26.11
CA ASP A 152 -8.98 -13.97 25.79
C ASP A 152 -8.60 -12.54 26.04
N GLY A 153 -8.97 -11.72 25.40
CA GLY A 153 -8.69 -10.36 25.75
C GLY A 153 -7.66 -9.68 25.05
#